data_0ebb94fc5b67c9d9ce72ec39e4d97497
#
_entry.id   0ebb94fc5b67c9d9ce72ec39e4d97497
#
_cell.length_a   1.000
_cell.length_b   1.000
_cell.length_c   1.000
_cell.angle_alpha   90.00
_cell.angle_beta   90.00
_cell.angle_gamma   90.00
#
_symmetry.space_group_name_H-M   'P 1'
#
loop_
_entity.id
_entity.type
_entity.pdbx_description
1 polymer ?
#
loop_
_entity_poly.entity_id
_entity_poly.type
_entity_poly.pdbx_seq_one_letter_code
_entity_poly.pdbx_strand_id
1 'polypeptide(L)'
;HYPVHLIFMDIIMPGITGIEASKKIKEVSPQTEICILSAYSDFHFAKEAMELHIKKYFSKPVSILDINHYLENFSLSSFESICPHLSLALELMNSQNFSKTYTGLSDIINKIYSNQNTNIESLKKTFIEIGQGLLDSLEYASPHNEVTDLFPLPDTWLINQEIMKIWLFKIADYIYQQKSIRRYSILEGVFLFIEQHIKEKISLVQITEGSMISQGYLSRIFRDQFGISM
;
A
#
# COMPACT_ATOMS: atom_id res chain seq x y z
N HIS A 1 12.11 -6.48 16.69
CA HIS A 1 10.79 -6.14 17.23
C HIS A 1 10.01 -5.39 16.17
N TYR A 2 8.98 -6.01 15.63
CA TYR A 2 8.05 -5.34 14.72
C TYR A 2 7.02 -4.56 15.53
N PRO A 3 6.69 -3.30 15.18
CA PRO A 3 5.64 -2.57 15.84
C PRO A 3 4.29 -3.22 15.53
N VAL A 4 3.49 -3.47 16.56
CA VAL A 4 2.12 -3.95 16.41
C VAL A 4 1.20 -2.74 16.32
N HIS A 5 0.53 -2.56 15.18
CA HIS A 5 -0.32 -1.40 14.94
C HIS A 5 -1.78 -1.62 15.33
N LEU A 6 -2.28 -2.85 15.20
CA LEU A 6 -3.66 -3.22 15.49
C LEU A 6 -3.74 -4.57 16.20
N ILE A 7 -4.61 -4.66 17.20
CA ILE A 7 -4.90 -5.89 17.94
C ILE A 7 -6.41 -6.11 17.98
N PHE A 8 -6.85 -7.31 17.62
CA PHE A 8 -8.19 -7.80 17.93
C PHE A 8 -8.13 -8.60 19.21
N MET A 9 -8.79 -8.11 20.27
CA MET A 9 -8.69 -8.62 21.63
C MET A 9 -10.01 -9.24 22.07
N ASP A 10 -9.98 -10.51 22.45
CA ASP A 10 -11.13 -11.12 23.14
C ASP A 10 -11.19 -10.64 24.60
N ILE A 11 -12.38 -10.35 25.12
CA ILE A 11 -12.55 -9.96 26.52
C ILE A 11 -12.30 -11.14 27.47
N ILE A 12 -12.84 -12.31 27.12
CA ILE A 12 -12.79 -13.48 28.03
C ILE A 12 -11.62 -14.37 27.58
N MET A 13 -10.54 -14.28 28.31
CA MET A 13 -9.35 -15.12 28.10
C MET A 13 -8.90 -15.76 29.42
N PRO A 14 -8.29 -16.97 29.38
CA PRO A 14 -7.70 -17.57 30.56
C PRO A 14 -6.59 -16.70 31.16
N GLY A 15 -6.65 -16.47 32.48
CA GLY A 15 -5.61 -15.74 33.21
C GLY A 15 -5.93 -14.27 33.45
N ILE A 16 -5.95 -13.46 32.41
CA ILE A 16 -6.30 -12.02 32.51
C ILE A 16 -7.41 -11.68 31.51
N THR A 17 -8.22 -10.68 31.85
CA THR A 17 -9.24 -10.20 30.91
C THR A 17 -8.61 -9.42 29.74
N GLY A 18 -9.32 -9.38 28.58
CA GLY A 18 -8.88 -8.59 27.45
C GLY A 18 -8.78 -7.09 27.76
N ILE A 19 -9.59 -6.59 28.70
CA ILE A 19 -9.53 -5.19 29.15
C ILE A 19 -8.25 -4.94 29.95
N GLU A 20 -7.90 -5.82 30.90
CA GLU A 20 -6.63 -5.72 31.64
C GLU A 20 -5.41 -5.84 30.73
N ALA A 21 -5.46 -6.76 29.77
CA ALA A 21 -4.42 -6.90 28.75
C ALA A 21 -4.30 -5.62 27.91
N SER A 22 -5.41 -5.04 27.47
CA SER A 22 -5.45 -3.80 26.70
C SER A 22 -4.84 -2.63 27.46
N LYS A 23 -5.10 -2.52 28.76
CA LYS A 23 -4.51 -1.50 29.62
C LYS A 23 -2.99 -1.60 29.64
N LYS A 24 -2.44 -2.80 29.88
CA LYS A 24 -0.99 -3.03 29.89
C LYS A 24 -0.35 -2.76 28.53
N ILE A 25 -1.04 -3.11 27.43
CA ILE A 25 -0.54 -2.83 26.08
C ILE A 25 -0.49 -1.32 25.84
N LYS A 26 -1.53 -0.58 26.23
CA LYS A 26 -1.56 0.88 26.07
C LYS A 26 -0.50 1.60 26.91
N GLU A 27 -0.10 1.05 28.05
CA GLU A 27 1.00 1.57 28.87
C GLU A 27 2.36 1.44 28.16
N VAL A 28 2.58 0.34 27.43
CA VAL A 28 3.86 0.04 26.74
C VAL A 28 3.86 0.57 25.30
N SER A 29 2.73 0.54 24.64
CA SER A 29 2.55 0.96 23.24
C SER A 29 1.25 1.74 23.06
N PRO A 30 1.23 3.04 23.42
CA PRO A 30 0.02 3.87 23.34
C PRO A 30 -0.56 3.98 21.93
N GLN A 31 0.29 3.85 20.91
CA GLN A 31 -0.08 3.97 19.49
C GLN A 31 -0.78 2.73 18.94
N THR A 32 -0.62 1.57 19.58
CA THR A 32 -1.29 0.34 19.12
C THR A 32 -2.80 0.51 19.24
N GLU A 33 -3.50 0.36 18.15
CA GLU A 33 -4.97 0.39 18.12
C GLU A 33 -5.52 -0.96 18.60
N ILE A 34 -6.55 -0.92 19.45
CA ILE A 34 -7.15 -2.13 20.00
C ILE A 34 -8.63 -2.15 19.66
N CYS A 35 -9.06 -3.28 19.08
CA CYS A 35 -10.46 -3.60 18.82
C CYS A 35 -10.87 -4.76 19.72
N ILE A 36 -11.98 -4.60 20.45
CA ILE A 36 -12.52 -5.65 21.30
C ILE A 36 -13.43 -6.56 20.50
N LEU A 37 -13.28 -7.87 20.70
CA LEU A 37 -14.18 -8.91 20.22
C LEU A 37 -14.90 -9.54 21.43
N SER A 38 -16.23 -9.48 21.52
CA SER A 38 -16.94 -10.05 22.65
C SER A 38 -18.24 -10.73 22.26
N ALA A 39 -18.53 -11.85 22.91
CA ALA A 39 -19.84 -12.52 22.85
C ALA A 39 -20.92 -11.87 23.74
N TYR A 40 -20.51 -10.96 24.63
CA TYR A 40 -21.38 -10.35 25.61
C TYR A 40 -21.54 -8.86 25.33
N SER A 41 -22.79 -8.40 25.35
CA SER A 41 -23.16 -6.98 25.32
C SER A 41 -23.16 -6.38 26.74
N ASP A 42 -22.16 -6.75 27.57
CA ASP A 42 -22.12 -6.29 28.96
C ASP A 42 -21.67 -4.83 28.99
N PHE A 43 -22.57 -3.98 29.46
CA PHE A 43 -22.39 -2.54 29.53
C PHE A 43 -21.17 -2.13 30.38
N HIS A 44 -20.77 -2.96 31.33
CA HIS A 44 -19.62 -2.73 32.20
C HIS A 44 -18.31 -2.73 31.38
N PHE A 45 -18.09 -3.76 30.56
CA PHE A 45 -16.90 -3.85 29.71
C PHE A 45 -16.87 -2.77 28.63
N ALA A 46 -18.03 -2.37 28.11
CA ALA A 46 -18.11 -1.27 27.15
C ALA A 46 -17.66 0.07 27.76
N LYS A 47 -18.03 0.33 29.02
CA LYS A 47 -17.61 1.54 29.75
C LYS A 47 -16.09 1.56 29.99
N GLU A 48 -15.52 0.47 30.49
CA GLU A 48 -14.07 0.35 30.68
C GLU A 48 -13.29 0.48 29.35
N ALA A 49 -13.81 -0.10 28.27
CA ALA A 49 -13.24 0.02 26.93
C ALA A 49 -13.20 1.48 26.46
N MET A 50 -14.25 2.27 26.74
CA MET A 50 -14.27 3.70 26.42
C MET A 50 -13.20 4.50 27.18
N GLU A 51 -12.98 4.19 28.46
CA GLU A 51 -11.95 4.85 29.28
C GLU A 51 -10.53 4.56 28.75
N LEU A 52 -10.32 3.42 28.10
CA LEU A 52 -9.05 3.02 27.48
C LEU A 52 -8.87 3.52 26.04
N HIS A 53 -9.78 4.38 25.56
CA HIS A 53 -9.78 4.86 24.17
C HIS A 53 -9.77 3.73 23.13
N ILE A 54 -10.50 2.63 23.40
CA ILE A 54 -10.67 1.53 22.46
C ILE A 54 -11.53 2.00 21.28
N LYS A 55 -11.02 1.83 20.06
CA LYS A 55 -11.59 2.40 18.85
C LYS A 55 -12.85 1.68 18.36
N LYS A 56 -12.92 0.37 18.54
CA LYS A 56 -14.02 -0.43 18.02
C LYS A 56 -14.33 -1.62 18.93
N TYR A 57 -15.62 -1.89 19.05
CA TYR A 57 -16.15 -3.06 19.73
C TYR A 57 -16.95 -3.89 18.73
N PHE A 58 -16.62 -5.17 18.57
CA PHE A 58 -17.31 -6.11 17.71
C PHE A 58 -18.04 -7.14 18.54
N SER A 59 -19.32 -7.34 18.27
CA SER A 59 -20.12 -8.42 18.88
C SER A 59 -19.90 -9.72 18.13
N LYS A 60 -19.62 -10.81 18.84
CA LYS A 60 -19.51 -12.15 18.24
C LYS A 60 -20.92 -12.74 18.01
N PRO A 61 -21.14 -13.43 16.88
CA PRO A 61 -20.21 -13.76 15.81
C PRO A 61 -19.88 -12.56 14.93
N VAL A 62 -18.58 -12.31 14.69
CA VAL A 62 -18.11 -11.19 13.88
C VAL A 62 -18.16 -11.58 12.40
N SER A 63 -18.77 -10.73 11.58
CA SER A 63 -18.76 -10.90 10.13
C SER A 63 -17.38 -10.62 9.55
N ILE A 64 -16.93 -11.45 8.60
CA ILE A 64 -15.70 -11.19 7.84
C ILE A 64 -15.79 -9.83 7.12
N LEU A 65 -16.98 -9.46 6.66
CA LEU A 65 -17.20 -8.17 5.98
C LEU A 65 -16.97 -6.98 6.93
N ASP A 66 -17.40 -7.10 8.20
CA ASP A 66 -17.20 -6.04 9.19
C ASP A 66 -15.71 -5.87 9.53
N ILE A 67 -14.98 -6.98 9.65
CA ILE A 67 -13.53 -6.96 9.88
C ILE A 67 -12.81 -6.35 8.66
N ASN A 68 -13.11 -6.80 7.45
CA ASN A 68 -12.49 -6.27 6.25
C ASN A 68 -12.76 -4.78 6.07
N HIS A 69 -14.00 -4.34 6.25
CA HIS A 69 -14.35 -2.92 6.19
C HIS A 69 -13.60 -2.09 7.25
N TYR A 70 -13.44 -2.65 8.46
CA TYR A 70 -12.65 -1.99 9.50
C TYR A 70 -11.17 -1.92 9.15
N LEU A 71 -10.59 -3.02 8.63
CA LEU A 71 -9.17 -3.07 8.22
C LEU A 71 -8.88 -2.11 7.06
N GLU A 72 -9.77 -1.97 6.09
CA GLU A 72 -9.66 -0.99 5.01
C GLU A 72 -9.59 0.43 5.57
N ASN A 73 -10.52 0.78 6.47
CA ASN A 73 -10.53 2.11 7.11
C ASN A 73 -9.35 2.32 8.07
N PHE A 74 -8.93 1.27 8.79
CA PHE A 74 -7.77 1.32 9.67
C PHE A 74 -6.49 1.57 8.88
N SER A 75 -6.27 0.85 7.78
CA SER A 75 -5.13 1.06 6.91
C SER A 75 -5.05 2.51 6.43
N LEU A 76 -6.16 3.06 5.94
CA LEU A 76 -6.23 4.45 5.49
C LEU A 76 -5.92 5.43 6.63
N SER A 77 -6.56 5.28 7.81
CA SER A 77 -6.36 6.19 8.94
C SER A 77 -4.97 6.12 9.57
N SER A 78 -4.37 4.94 9.60
CA SER A 78 -3.02 4.74 10.14
C SER A 78 -1.96 5.34 9.22
N PHE A 79 -2.14 5.23 7.91
CA PHE A 79 -1.26 5.84 6.92
C PHE A 79 -1.41 7.36 6.86
N GLU A 80 -2.62 7.91 7.00
CA GLU A 80 -2.85 9.35 7.05
C GLU A 80 -2.14 10.04 8.23
N SER A 81 -2.00 9.35 9.37
CA SER A 81 -1.29 9.90 10.54
C SER A 81 0.23 9.86 10.39
N ILE A 82 0.78 8.97 9.55
CA ILE A 82 2.22 8.76 9.38
C ILE A 82 2.74 9.52 8.16
N CYS A 83 2.04 9.47 7.03
CA CYS A 83 2.43 10.15 5.81
C CYS A 83 1.22 10.60 4.97
N PRO A 84 0.82 11.87 5.01
CA PRO A 84 -0.31 12.38 4.22
C PRO A 84 -0.17 12.17 2.71
N HIS A 85 1.07 12.02 2.23
CA HIS A 85 1.37 11.79 0.82
C HIS A 85 1.10 10.35 0.39
N LEU A 86 1.19 9.37 1.32
CA LEU A 86 0.96 7.97 1.03
C LEU A 86 -0.52 7.67 0.73
N SER A 87 -1.46 8.21 1.53
CA SER A 87 -2.89 8.00 1.28
C SER A 87 -3.30 8.48 -0.11
N LEU A 88 -2.81 9.65 -0.51
CA LEU A 88 -3.06 10.20 -1.85
C LEU A 88 -2.42 9.34 -2.95
N ALA A 89 -1.20 8.85 -2.74
CA ALA A 89 -0.52 7.97 -3.69
C ALA A 89 -1.27 6.64 -3.87
N LEU A 90 -1.77 6.03 -2.80
CA LEU A 90 -2.60 4.82 -2.84
C LEU A 90 -3.92 5.04 -3.57
N GLU A 91 -4.61 6.16 -3.32
CA GLU A 91 -5.82 6.53 -4.03
C GLU A 91 -5.58 6.66 -5.55
N LEU A 92 -4.49 7.31 -5.93
CA LEU A 92 -4.08 7.43 -7.34
C LEU A 92 -3.82 6.07 -7.98
N MET A 93 -3.10 5.18 -7.30
CA MET A 93 -2.82 3.81 -7.78
C MET A 93 -4.08 2.97 -7.94
N ASN A 94 -5.10 3.19 -7.10
CA ASN A 94 -6.37 2.48 -7.17
C ASN A 94 -7.34 3.04 -8.23
N SER A 95 -7.09 4.25 -8.75
CA SER A 95 -7.96 4.91 -9.75
C SER A 95 -7.99 4.23 -11.12
N GLN A 96 -7.13 3.24 -11.36
CA GLN A 96 -6.95 2.53 -12.65
C GLN A 96 -6.73 3.48 -13.86
N ASN A 97 -6.38 4.73 -13.60
CA ASN A 97 -6.10 5.72 -14.64
C ASN A 97 -4.60 6.05 -14.63
N PHE A 98 -3.88 5.40 -15.52
CA PHE A 98 -2.43 5.50 -15.62
C PHE A 98 -1.94 6.95 -15.72
N SER A 99 -2.51 7.74 -16.65
CA SER A 99 -2.12 9.14 -16.84
C SER A 99 -2.36 9.98 -15.57
N LYS A 100 -3.51 9.80 -14.93
CA LYS A 100 -3.86 10.49 -13.68
C LYS A 100 -2.91 10.12 -12.54
N THR A 101 -2.50 8.84 -12.47
CA THR A 101 -1.56 8.37 -11.45
C THR A 101 -0.21 9.06 -11.57
N TYR A 102 0.39 9.10 -12.76
CA TYR A 102 1.71 9.71 -12.93
C TYR A 102 1.70 11.22 -12.72
N THR A 103 0.63 11.90 -13.19
CA THR A 103 0.47 13.34 -12.91
C THR A 103 0.35 13.59 -11.43
N GLY A 104 -0.51 12.83 -10.73
CA GLY A 104 -0.74 12.99 -9.29
C GLY A 104 0.50 12.65 -8.45
N LEU A 105 1.24 11.59 -8.78
CA LEU A 105 2.51 11.27 -8.12
C LEU A 105 3.54 12.38 -8.32
N SER A 106 3.60 12.98 -9.50
CA SER A 106 4.43 14.16 -9.76
C SER A 106 4.05 15.35 -8.87
N ASP A 107 2.76 15.59 -8.69
CA ASP A 107 2.26 16.67 -7.81
C ASP A 107 2.57 16.41 -6.33
N ILE A 108 2.51 15.16 -5.88
CA ILE A 108 2.93 14.78 -4.54
C ILE A 108 4.40 15.14 -4.32
N ILE A 109 5.26 14.77 -5.25
CA ILE A 109 6.70 15.05 -5.16
C ILE A 109 6.95 16.56 -5.16
N ASN A 110 6.27 17.32 -6.04
CA ASN A 110 6.36 18.78 -6.06
C ASN A 110 6.00 19.37 -4.69
N LYS A 111 4.96 18.87 -4.02
CA LYS A 111 4.56 19.32 -2.68
C LYS A 111 5.60 18.98 -1.61
N ILE A 112 6.20 17.79 -1.65
CA ILE A 112 7.25 17.39 -0.70
C ILE A 112 8.45 18.34 -0.80
N TYR A 113 8.89 18.66 -2.02
CA TYR A 113 10.05 19.56 -2.22
C TYR A 113 9.74 21.04 -2.02
N SER A 114 8.49 21.48 -2.11
CA SER A 114 8.10 22.88 -1.83
C SER A 114 8.18 23.23 -0.34
N ASN A 115 8.31 22.27 0.54
CA ASN A 115 8.46 22.49 1.97
C ASN A 115 9.93 22.80 2.32
N GLN A 116 10.26 24.09 2.47
CA GLN A 116 11.62 24.63 2.60
C GLN A 116 12.43 24.14 3.82
N ASN A 117 11.82 23.42 4.77
CA ASN A 117 12.48 22.96 6.00
C ASN A 117 12.85 21.47 5.97
N THR A 118 12.84 20.82 4.81
CA THR A 118 13.04 19.38 4.72
C THR A 118 14.53 19.05 4.58
N ASN A 119 15.13 18.39 5.57
CA ASN A 119 16.49 17.88 5.48
C ASN A 119 16.51 16.53 4.69
N ILE A 120 17.69 16.11 4.26
CA ILE A 120 17.86 14.87 3.46
C ILE A 120 17.33 13.64 4.19
N GLU A 121 17.54 13.54 5.50
CA GLU A 121 17.08 12.41 6.31
C GLU A 121 15.54 12.33 6.36
N SER A 122 14.88 13.47 6.54
CA SER A 122 13.43 13.58 6.51
C SER A 122 12.86 13.25 5.12
N LEU A 123 13.50 13.73 4.04
CA LEU A 123 13.13 13.38 2.67
C LEU A 123 13.25 11.87 2.45
N LYS A 124 14.38 11.28 2.84
CA LYS A 124 14.61 9.84 2.69
C LYS A 124 13.55 9.02 3.41
N LYS A 125 13.25 9.38 4.66
CA LYS A 125 12.20 8.73 5.45
C LYS A 125 10.85 8.82 4.74
N THR A 126 10.43 10.01 4.30
CA THR A 126 9.16 10.22 3.60
C THR A 126 9.06 9.39 2.32
N PHE A 127 10.10 9.35 1.49
CA PHE A 127 10.08 8.57 0.26
C PHE A 127 10.08 7.06 0.52
N ILE A 128 10.84 6.58 1.52
CA ILE A 128 10.80 5.17 1.92
C ILE A 128 9.40 4.79 2.42
N GLU A 129 8.77 5.62 3.25
CA GLU A 129 7.39 5.38 3.75
C GLU A 129 6.39 5.32 2.60
N ILE A 130 6.46 6.22 1.63
CA ILE A 130 5.58 6.20 0.45
C ILE A 130 5.86 4.94 -0.39
N GLY A 131 7.11 4.67 -0.72
CA GLY A 131 7.48 3.53 -1.55
C GLY A 131 7.12 2.20 -0.91
N GLN A 132 7.38 2.03 0.39
CA GLN A 132 7.02 0.83 1.15
C GLN A 132 5.51 0.64 1.21
N GLY A 133 4.76 1.68 1.56
CA GLY A 133 3.31 1.58 1.62
C GLY A 133 2.66 1.29 0.26
N LEU A 134 3.24 1.78 -0.83
CA LEU A 134 2.81 1.40 -2.18
C LEU A 134 3.10 -0.08 -2.48
N LEU A 135 4.29 -0.59 -2.12
CA LEU A 135 4.62 -2.02 -2.28
C LEU A 135 3.74 -2.92 -1.42
N ASP A 136 3.48 -2.53 -0.18
CA ASP A 136 2.63 -3.26 0.75
C ASP A 136 1.17 -3.35 0.26
N SER A 137 0.76 -2.46 -0.65
CA SER A 137 -0.55 -2.54 -1.32
C SER A 137 -0.69 -3.73 -2.28
N LEU A 138 0.40 -4.43 -2.59
CA LEU A 138 0.37 -5.72 -3.26
C LEU A 138 0.03 -6.78 -2.22
N GLU A 139 -1.16 -7.39 -2.29
CA GLU A 139 -1.72 -8.37 -1.33
C GLU A 139 -0.81 -9.58 -1.02
N TYR A 140 0.32 -9.73 -1.70
CA TYR A 140 1.28 -10.84 -1.57
C TYR A 140 2.74 -10.37 -1.80
N ALA A 141 3.04 -9.13 -1.52
CA ALA A 141 4.44 -8.77 -1.37
C ALA A 141 5.03 -9.72 -0.32
N SER A 142 6.10 -10.42 -0.66
CA SER A 142 6.79 -11.26 0.32
C SER A 142 7.03 -10.41 1.56
N PRO A 143 6.66 -10.86 2.77
CA PRO A 143 6.64 -10.02 3.97
C PRO A 143 8.02 -9.50 4.41
N HIS A 144 9.06 -9.64 3.58
CA HIS A 144 10.45 -9.35 3.91
C HIS A 144 11.18 -8.46 2.89
N ASN A 145 10.53 -7.98 1.84
CA ASN A 145 11.22 -7.10 0.90
C ASN A 145 11.04 -5.64 1.33
N GLU A 146 12.09 -5.05 1.87
CA GLU A 146 12.14 -3.59 2.02
C GLU A 146 12.14 -2.94 0.63
N VAL A 147 11.49 -1.78 0.49
CA VAL A 147 11.45 -1.05 -0.78
C VAL A 147 12.84 -0.74 -1.30
N THR A 148 13.80 -0.50 -0.41
CA THR A 148 15.19 -0.20 -0.73
C THR A 148 15.97 -1.39 -1.28
N ASP A 149 15.52 -2.63 -1.03
CA ASP A 149 16.12 -3.83 -1.61
C ASP A 149 15.77 -3.96 -3.10
N LEU A 150 14.54 -3.64 -3.46
CA LEU A 150 14.06 -3.68 -4.85
C LEU A 150 14.37 -2.39 -5.62
N PHE A 151 14.30 -1.25 -4.92
CA PHE A 151 14.48 0.09 -5.47
C PHE A 151 15.48 0.87 -4.62
N PRO A 152 16.80 0.69 -4.80
CA PRO A 152 17.82 1.41 -4.04
C PRO A 152 17.61 2.92 -4.08
N LEU A 153 17.77 3.59 -2.92
CA LEU A 153 17.58 5.02 -2.76
C LEU A 153 18.85 5.68 -2.17
N PRO A 154 19.87 5.96 -3.00
CA PRO A 154 21.05 6.70 -2.56
C PRO A 154 20.71 8.13 -2.13
N ASP A 155 21.36 8.64 -1.10
CA ASP A 155 21.13 10.00 -0.57
C ASP A 155 21.38 11.09 -1.64
N THR A 156 22.30 10.83 -2.58
CA THR A 156 22.59 11.74 -3.68
C THR A 156 21.40 11.96 -4.62
N TRP A 157 20.46 11.03 -4.70
CA TRP A 157 19.27 11.16 -5.54
C TRP A 157 18.23 12.09 -4.93
N LEU A 158 18.19 12.16 -3.60
CA LEU A 158 17.22 13.00 -2.86
C LEU A 158 17.39 14.51 -3.10
N ILE A 159 18.54 14.93 -3.62
CA ILE A 159 18.79 16.34 -3.96
C ILE A 159 18.08 16.73 -5.26
N ASN A 160 17.78 15.74 -6.13
CA ASN A 160 17.19 15.98 -7.44
C ASN A 160 15.74 15.48 -7.52
N GLN A 161 14.82 16.42 -7.57
CA GLN A 161 13.38 16.15 -7.65
C GLN A 161 12.99 15.29 -8.85
N GLU A 162 13.62 15.49 -10.02
CA GLU A 162 13.29 14.71 -11.23
C GLU A 162 13.76 13.26 -11.10
N ILE A 163 14.89 13.00 -10.43
CA ILE A 163 15.33 11.64 -10.14
C ILE A 163 14.33 10.96 -9.21
N MET A 164 13.79 11.68 -8.22
CA MET A 164 12.81 11.14 -7.29
C MET A 164 11.47 10.85 -7.96
N LYS A 165 11.07 11.63 -8.98
CA LYS A 165 9.92 11.27 -9.83
C LYS A 165 10.15 9.94 -10.54
N ILE A 166 11.31 9.76 -11.15
CA ILE A 166 11.67 8.51 -11.83
C ILE A 166 11.68 7.33 -10.83
N TRP A 167 12.21 7.52 -9.64
CA TRP A 167 12.24 6.49 -8.60
C TRP A 167 10.84 6.04 -8.20
N LEU A 168 9.94 6.98 -7.90
CA LEU A 168 8.56 6.68 -7.51
C LEU A 168 7.75 6.08 -8.67
N PHE A 169 7.99 6.55 -9.90
CA PHE A 169 7.37 5.98 -11.10
C PHE A 169 7.77 4.52 -11.33
N LYS A 170 9.04 4.16 -11.11
CA LYS A 170 9.49 2.77 -11.20
C LYS A 170 8.75 1.85 -10.21
N ILE A 171 8.48 2.32 -9.00
CA ILE A 171 7.69 1.57 -8.03
C ILE A 171 6.25 1.42 -8.52
N ALA A 172 5.64 2.50 -9.03
CA ALA A 172 4.30 2.45 -9.60
C ALA A 172 4.21 1.50 -10.80
N ASP A 173 5.18 1.55 -11.73
CA ASP A 173 5.28 0.62 -12.86
C ASP A 173 5.34 -0.82 -12.40
N TYR A 174 6.21 -1.13 -11.45
CA TYR A 174 6.34 -2.47 -10.89
C TYR A 174 5.01 -2.97 -10.31
N ILE A 175 4.31 -2.13 -9.55
CA ILE A 175 3.01 -2.48 -8.96
C ILE A 175 1.97 -2.74 -10.06
N TYR A 176 1.91 -1.89 -11.08
CA TYR A 176 1.01 -2.10 -12.22
C TYR A 176 1.32 -3.39 -12.97
N GLN A 177 2.60 -3.70 -13.20
CA GLN A 177 3.02 -4.95 -13.82
C GLN A 177 2.58 -6.16 -12.98
N GLN A 178 2.86 -6.16 -11.68
CA GLN A 178 2.49 -7.27 -10.79
C GLN A 178 0.97 -7.48 -10.74
N LYS A 179 0.18 -6.41 -10.62
CA LYS A 179 -1.29 -6.48 -10.65
C LYS A 179 -1.79 -7.00 -12.02
N SER A 180 -1.15 -6.59 -13.11
CA SER A 180 -1.51 -6.98 -14.47
C SER A 180 -1.19 -8.44 -14.76
N ILE A 181 -0.01 -8.92 -14.37
CA ILE A 181 0.42 -10.31 -14.54
C ILE A 181 -0.53 -11.24 -13.77
N ARG A 182 -0.96 -10.86 -12.58
CA ARG A 182 -1.93 -11.64 -11.81
C ARG A 182 -3.27 -11.79 -12.48
N ARG A 183 -3.79 -10.67 -13.01
CA ARG A 183 -5.07 -10.68 -13.70
C ARG A 183 -4.99 -11.41 -15.04
N TYR A 184 -3.85 -11.26 -15.73
CA TYR A 184 -3.57 -11.82 -17.04
C TYR A 184 -2.12 -12.31 -17.09
N SER A 185 -1.88 -13.55 -16.67
CA SER A 185 -0.51 -14.15 -16.64
C SER A 185 0.24 -14.06 -17.98
N ILE A 186 -0.51 -14.03 -19.08
CA ILE A 186 0.04 -13.88 -20.43
C ILE A 186 0.78 -12.53 -20.63
N LEU A 187 0.47 -11.49 -19.84
CA LEU A 187 1.18 -10.21 -19.90
C LEU A 187 2.62 -10.30 -19.40
N GLU A 188 2.98 -11.32 -18.62
CA GLU A 188 4.37 -11.53 -18.20
C GLU A 188 5.30 -11.67 -19.40
N GLY A 189 4.92 -12.50 -20.38
CA GLY A 189 5.67 -12.65 -21.62
C GLY A 189 5.74 -11.37 -22.45
N VAL A 190 4.68 -10.57 -22.44
CA VAL A 190 4.64 -9.26 -23.13
C VAL A 190 5.60 -8.28 -22.48
N PHE A 191 5.58 -8.14 -21.17
CA PHE A 191 6.49 -7.24 -20.45
C PHE A 191 7.94 -7.67 -20.61
N LEU A 192 8.22 -8.97 -20.48
CA LEU A 192 9.57 -9.50 -20.69
C LEU A 192 10.09 -9.20 -22.10
N PHE A 193 9.27 -9.39 -23.14
CA PHE A 193 9.64 -9.06 -24.52
C PHE A 193 9.94 -7.56 -24.67
N ILE A 194 9.10 -6.69 -24.11
CA ILE A 194 9.30 -5.23 -24.18
C ILE A 194 10.59 -4.83 -23.47
N GLU A 195 10.87 -5.36 -22.28
CA GLU A 195 12.08 -5.07 -21.52
C GLU A 195 13.35 -5.48 -22.25
N GLN A 196 13.35 -6.64 -22.89
CA GLN A 196 14.48 -7.13 -23.66
C GLN A 196 14.80 -6.26 -24.90
N HIS A 197 13.77 -5.61 -25.48
CA HIS A 197 13.88 -4.83 -26.70
C HIS A 197 13.66 -3.32 -26.50
N ILE A 198 13.72 -2.83 -25.25
CA ILE A 198 13.39 -1.44 -24.89
C ILE A 198 14.25 -0.38 -25.60
N LYS A 199 15.45 -0.78 -26.09
CA LYS A 199 16.37 0.09 -26.83
C LYS A 199 16.09 0.11 -28.35
N GLU A 200 15.15 -0.69 -28.81
CA GLU A 200 14.81 -0.86 -30.21
C GLU A 200 13.45 -0.22 -30.52
N LYS A 201 13.21 0.04 -31.79
CA LYS A 201 11.87 0.40 -32.25
C LYS A 201 11.05 -0.88 -32.41
N ILE A 202 10.25 -1.21 -31.43
CA ILE A 202 9.37 -2.38 -31.45
C ILE A 202 7.98 -2.00 -31.97
N SER A 203 7.40 -2.88 -32.78
CA SER A 203 6.04 -2.78 -33.28
C SER A 203 5.11 -3.73 -32.50
N LEU A 204 3.79 -3.44 -32.53
CA LEU A 204 2.79 -4.31 -31.92
C LEU A 204 2.85 -5.74 -32.51
N VAL A 205 3.15 -5.88 -33.80
CA VAL A 205 3.29 -7.19 -34.47
C VAL A 205 4.42 -7.99 -33.83
N GLN A 206 5.60 -7.40 -33.64
CA GLN A 206 6.75 -8.07 -33.01
C GLN A 206 6.45 -8.47 -31.56
N ILE A 207 5.74 -7.64 -30.81
CA ILE A 207 5.31 -7.98 -29.45
C ILE A 207 4.37 -9.19 -29.45
N THR A 208 3.39 -9.20 -30.35
CA THR A 208 2.42 -10.29 -30.42
C THR A 208 3.04 -11.62 -30.89
N GLU A 209 3.96 -11.54 -31.86
CA GLU A 209 4.71 -12.72 -32.31
C GLU A 209 5.65 -13.25 -31.23
N GLY A 210 6.42 -12.37 -30.56
CA GLY A 210 7.34 -12.75 -29.49
C GLY A 210 6.62 -13.30 -28.23
N SER A 211 5.40 -12.85 -27.98
CA SER A 211 4.59 -13.28 -26.82
C SER A 211 3.57 -14.37 -27.14
N MET A 212 3.47 -14.81 -28.41
CA MET A 212 2.50 -15.80 -28.89
C MET A 212 1.03 -15.44 -28.62
N ILE A 213 0.68 -14.17 -28.74
CA ILE A 213 -0.66 -13.62 -28.44
C ILE A 213 -1.24 -12.99 -29.71
N SER A 214 -2.55 -13.13 -29.94
CA SER A 214 -3.18 -12.38 -31.03
C SER A 214 -3.28 -10.89 -30.72
N GLN A 215 -3.08 -10.05 -31.74
CA GLN A 215 -3.11 -8.59 -31.61
C GLN A 215 -4.44 -8.07 -31.02
N GLY A 216 -5.58 -8.65 -31.44
CA GLY A 216 -6.90 -8.25 -30.94
C GLY A 216 -7.08 -8.58 -29.45
N TYR A 217 -6.55 -9.72 -29.01
CA TYR A 217 -6.61 -10.13 -27.60
C TYR A 217 -5.72 -9.26 -26.73
N LEU A 218 -4.48 -9.03 -27.16
CA LEU A 218 -3.55 -8.14 -26.45
C LEU A 218 -4.10 -6.70 -26.33
N SER A 219 -4.61 -6.13 -27.42
CA SER A 219 -5.20 -4.79 -27.42
C SER A 219 -6.40 -4.67 -26.49
N ARG A 220 -7.24 -5.73 -26.41
CA ARG A 220 -8.37 -5.76 -25.47
C ARG A 220 -7.90 -5.77 -24.02
N ILE A 221 -6.99 -6.68 -23.67
CA ILE A 221 -6.43 -6.78 -22.31
C ILE A 221 -5.76 -5.48 -21.90
N PHE A 222 -4.98 -4.90 -22.81
CA PHE A 222 -4.25 -3.66 -22.53
C PHE A 222 -5.20 -2.49 -22.25
N ARG A 223 -6.29 -2.38 -23.02
CA ARG A 223 -7.34 -1.38 -22.77
C ARG A 223 -8.07 -1.61 -21.46
N ASP A 224 -8.41 -2.87 -21.15
CA ASP A 224 -9.10 -3.23 -19.91
C ASP A 224 -8.24 -2.96 -18.68
N GLN A 225 -6.92 -3.11 -18.80
CA GLN A 225 -5.99 -3.00 -17.68
C GLN A 225 -5.46 -1.57 -17.47
N PHE A 226 -5.16 -0.86 -18.56
CA PHE A 226 -4.49 0.44 -18.52
C PHE A 226 -5.37 1.60 -18.98
N GLY A 227 -6.55 1.33 -19.52
CA GLY A 227 -7.46 2.35 -20.05
C GLY A 227 -6.97 3.03 -21.34
N ILE A 228 -5.86 2.56 -21.93
CA ILE A 228 -5.25 3.10 -23.13
C ILE A 228 -5.14 2.00 -24.20
N SER A 229 -5.12 2.42 -25.48
CA SER A 229 -4.79 1.51 -26.57
C SER A 229 -3.27 1.35 -26.68
N MET A 230 -2.85 0.17 -27.07
CA MET A 230 -1.46 -0.13 -27.41
C MET A 230 -1.12 0.43 -28.78
#